data_725455a2a31fdd2af2f78544c00b1824
#
_entry.id   725455a2a31fdd2af2f78544c00b1824
#
_cell.length_a   1.000
_cell.length_b   1.000
_cell.length_c   1.000
_cell.angle_alpha   90.00
_cell.angle_beta   90.00
_cell.angle_gamma   90.00
#
_symmetry.space_group_name_H-M   'P 1'
#
loop_
_entity.id
_entity.type
_entity.pdbx_description
1 polymer ?
#
loop_
_entity_poly.entity_id
_entity_poly.type
_entity_poly.pdbx_seq_one_letter_code
_entity_poly.pdbx_strand_id
1 'polypeptide(L)'
;MIDIWIKYTDKYNEYADTDYSPKELREILDKRLPTLNRWRQKQETSSLHHKMIQNIIVYINGHLTEVLNTDTLSSMSGLSKFHFRRVFRTATGENIGSYIQRLRMEHVAHLLISTDYTLKQIIEQTSYQTKYSIAKAFKKHFGISTSQYREKHRPNGENPATNIKPEIKVISPIKIFCIEVGEAYKNKLKYRLLWNKLLHHAEQYEADPRYDKFISL
;
A
#
# COMPACT_ATOMS: atom_id res chain seq x y z
N MET A 1 29.85 -34.49 11.80
CA MET A 1 28.43 -34.32 11.43
C MET A 1 27.45 -34.78 12.48
N ILE A 2 27.72 -35.90 13.16
CA ILE A 2 26.87 -36.46 14.26
C ILE A 2 26.77 -35.48 15.44
N ASP A 3 27.88 -34.90 15.89
CA ASP A 3 27.93 -33.99 17.05
C ASP A 3 27.10 -32.71 16.87
N ILE A 4 26.98 -32.23 15.63
CA ILE A 4 26.16 -31.04 15.33
C ILE A 4 24.67 -31.38 15.53
N TRP A 5 24.22 -32.55 15.08
CA TRP A 5 22.83 -32.97 15.24
C TRP A 5 22.44 -33.22 16.70
N ILE A 6 23.33 -33.80 17.49
CA ILE A 6 23.11 -33.97 18.95
C ILE A 6 22.88 -32.59 19.59
N LYS A 7 23.78 -31.66 19.36
CA LYS A 7 23.68 -30.31 19.93
C LYS A 7 22.42 -29.55 19.51
N TYR A 8 21.95 -29.73 18.29
CA TYR A 8 20.69 -29.15 17.83
C TYR A 8 19.48 -29.83 18.45
N THR A 9 19.51 -31.14 18.65
CA THR A 9 18.44 -31.92 19.28
C THR A 9 18.25 -31.50 20.71
N ASP A 10 19.32 -31.41 21.49
CA ASP A 10 19.27 -31.01 22.90
C ASP A 10 18.66 -29.61 23.04
N LYS A 11 19.13 -28.66 22.22
CA LYS A 11 18.60 -27.30 22.21
C LYS A 11 17.13 -27.20 21.77
N TYR A 12 16.71 -28.05 20.82
CA TYR A 12 15.32 -28.11 20.39
C TYR A 12 14.43 -28.70 21.49
N ASN A 13 14.86 -29.79 22.13
CA ASN A 13 14.15 -30.46 23.22
C ASN A 13 13.99 -29.53 24.43
N GLU A 14 15.02 -28.78 24.77
CA GLU A 14 14.96 -27.75 25.82
C GLU A 14 13.92 -26.65 25.48
N TYR A 15 13.92 -26.16 24.25
CA TYR A 15 13.00 -25.10 23.83
C TYR A 15 11.55 -25.56 23.68
N ALA A 16 11.33 -26.77 23.19
CA ALA A 16 10.01 -27.32 22.88
C ALA A 16 9.42 -28.20 23.98
N ASP A 17 10.12 -28.38 25.11
CA ASP A 17 9.77 -29.29 26.19
C ASP A 17 9.48 -30.71 25.67
N THR A 18 10.41 -31.26 24.92
CA THR A 18 10.32 -32.58 24.28
C THR A 18 11.57 -33.41 24.54
N ASP A 19 11.49 -34.72 24.30
CA ASP A 19 12.58 -35.65 24.50
C ASP A 19 12.83 -36.52 23.26
N TYR A 20 12.95 -35.84 22.10
CA TYR A 20 13.26 -36.54 20.84
C TYR A 20 14.71 -36.96 20.75
N SER A 21 14.94 -38.18 20.30
CA SER A 21 16.27 -38.59 19.86
C SER A 21 16.68 -37.86 18.57
N PRO A 22 17.98 -37.72 18.28
CA PRO A 22 18.48 -37.12 17.07
C PRO A 22 17.88 -37.70 15.77
N LYS A 23 17.59 -39.01 15.80
CA LYS A 23 16.97 -39.72 14.66
C LYS A 23 15.51 -39.34 14.49
N GLU A 24 14.74 -39.34 15.55
CA GLU A 24 13.31 -38.96 15.52
C GLU A 24 13.13 -37.50 15.12
N LEU A 25 13.92 -36.58 15.67
CA LEU A 25 13.87 -35.18 15.28
C LEU A 25 14.18 -34.98 13.81
N ARG A 26 15.17 -35.71 13.27
CA ARG A 26 15.50 -35.67 11.85
C ARG A 26 14.34 -36.14 10.98
N GLU A 27 13.71 -37.25 11.32
CA GLU A 27 12.55 -37.77 10.59
C GLU A 27 11.37 -36.79 10.59
N ILE A 28 11.11 -36.11 11.73
CA ILE A 28 10.09 -35.08 11.86
C ILE A 28 10.42 -33.87 10.97
N LEU A 29 11.68 -33.42 10.98
CA LEU A 29 12.12 -32.29 10.17
C LEU A 29 12.07 -32.62 8.69
N ASP A 30 12.52 -33.79 8.25
CA ASP A 30 12.50 -34.22 6.86
C ASP A 30 11.05 -34.29 6.32
N LYS A 31 10.07 -34.66 7.14
CA LYS A 31 8.64 -34.62 6.76
C LYS A 31 8.10 -33.19 6.68
N ARG A 32 8.58 -32.26 7.51
CA ARG A 32 8.08 -30.88 7.58
C ARG A 32 8.79 -29.92 6.62
N LEU A 33 10.06 -30.18 6.30
CA LEU A 33 10.89 -29.34 5.43
C LEU A 33 10.22 -29.00 4.07
N PRO A 34 9.60 -29.95 3.34
CA PRO A 34 8.95 -29.62 2.07
C PRO A 34 7.80 -28.64 2.24
N THR A 35 7.04 -28.75 3.34
CA THR A 35 5.94 -27.83 3.65
C THR A 35 6.45 -26.44 4.04
N LEU A 36 7.50 -26.38 4.84
CA LEU A 36 8.15 -25.11 5.24
C LEU A 36 8.78 -24.42 4.04
N ASN A 37 9.46 -25.15 3.16
CA ASN A 37 10.04 -24.60 1.93
C ASN A 37 8.96 -24.06 0.99
N ARG A 38 7.84 -24.77 0.82
CA ARG A 38 6.70 -24.29 0.03
C ARG A 38 6.09 -23.03 0.62
N TRP A 39 5.94 -22.99 1.95
CA TRP A 39 5.45 -21.81 2.66
C TRP A 39 6.39 -20.61 2.47
N ARG A 40 7.70 -20.81 2.63
CA ARG A 40 8.72 -19.78 2.43
C ARG A 40 8.70 -19.22 1.01
N GLN A 41 8.69 -20.08 -0.01
CA GLN A 41 8.56 -19.66 -1.41
C GLN A 41 7.30 -18.85 -1.68
N LYS A 42 6.19 -19.24 -1.06
CA LYS A 42 4.93 -18.49 -1.17
C LYS A 42 5.04 -17.09 -0.55
N GLN A 43 5.72 -16.94 0.57
CA GLN A 43 5.96 -15.65 1.23
C GLN A 43 6.87 -14.76 0.37
N GLU A 44 7.97 -15.29 -0.13
CA GLU A 44 8.90 -14.58 -1.02
C GLU A 44 8.19 -14.09 -2.29
N THR A 45 7.40 -14.95 -2.94
CA THR A 45 6.60 -14.57 -4.12
C THR A 45 5.57 -13.49 -3.79
N SER A 46 4.90 -13.57 -2.64
CA SER A 46 3.94 -12.55 -2.20
C SER A 46 4.61 -11.20 -1.96
N SER A 47 5.78 -11.18 -1.33
CA SER A 47 6.57 -9.97 -1.10
C SER A 47 7.04 -9.33 -2.42
N LEU A 48 7.49 -10.14 -3.38
CA LEU A 48 7.87 -9.67 -4.71
C LEU A 48 6.68 -9.05 -5.45
N HIS A 49 5.52 -9.73 -5.42
CA HIS A 49 4.30 -9.20 -6.03
C HIS A 49 3.88 -7.87 -5.38
N HIS A 50 3.99 -7.76 -4.06
CA HIS A 50 3.66 -6.52 -3.35
C HIS A 50 4.53 -5.35 -3.83
N LYS A 51 5.86 -5.50 -3.82
CA LYS A 51 6.79 -4.47 -4.31
C LYS A 51 6.52 -4.09 -5.75
N MET A 52 6.26 -5.07 -6.59
CA MET A 52 5.95 -4.86 -8.01
C MET A 52 4.66 -4.03 -8.17
N ILE A 53 3.59 -4.35 -7.44
CA ILE A 53 2.33 -3.59 -7.48
C ILE A 53 2.53 -2.18 -6.95
N GLN A 54 3.33 -1.96 -5.91
CA GLN A 54 3.66 -0.62 -5.43
C GLN A 54 4.33 0.22 -6.53
N ASN A 55 5.28 -0.34 -7.26
CA ASN A 55 5.92 0.36 -8.38
C ASN A 55 4.90 0.73 -9.48
N ILE A 56 3.97 -0.18 -9.80
CA ILE A 56 2.90 0.11 -10.77
C ILE A 56 1.96 1.21 -10.26
N ILE A 57 1.63 1.21 -8.97
CA ILE A 57 0.81 2.28 -8.35
C ILE A 57 1.51 3.62 -8.44
N VAL A 58 2.80 3.69 -8.14
CA VAL A 58 3.62 4.92 -8.29
C VAL A 58 3.60 5.39 -9.74
N TYR A 59 3.80 4.48 -10.69
CA TYR A 59 3.73 4.81 -12.11
C TYR A 59 2.35 5.35 -12.51
N ILE A 60 1.26 4.69 -12.12
CA ILE A 60 -0.11 5.16 -12.40
C ILE A 60 -0.33 6.58 -11.87
N ASN A 61 0.09 6.86 -10.62
CA ASN A 61 -0.07 8.17 -10.01
C ASN A 61 0.69 9.28 -10.75
N GLY A 62 1.85 8.97 -11.30
CA GLY A 62 2.64 9.92 -12.11
C GLY A 62 2.09 10.15 -13.53
N HIS A 63 1.21 9.25 -14.03
CA HIS A 63 0.77 9.25 -15.44
C HIS A 63 -0.76 9.27 -15.60
N LEU A 64 -1.49 9.83 -14.61
CA LEU A 64 -2.97 9.83 -14.61
C LEU A 64 -3.58 10.57 -15.81
N THR A 65 -2.85 11.55 -16.36
CA THR A 65 -3.25 12.34 -17.52
C THR A 65 -3.06 11.62 -18.86
N GLU A 66 -2.30 10.53 -18.86
CA GLU A 66 -1.97 9.76 -20.04
C GLU A 66 -2.91 8.58 -20.26
N VAL A 67 -2.81 7.96 -21.46
CA VAL A 67 -3.55 6.73 -21.77
C VAL A 67 -2.87 5.55 -21.08
N LEU A 68 -3.38 5.17 -19.92
CA LEU A 68 -2.90 4.00 -19.17
C LEU A 68 -3.53 2.71 -19.71
N ASN A 69 -2.72 1.91 -20.38
CA ASN A 69 -3.14 0.63 -20.96
C ASN A 69 -2.74 -0.53 -20.04
N THR A 70 -3.66 -1.48 -19.81
CA THR A 70 -3.39 -2.69 -19.02
C THR A 70 -2.24 -3.52 -19.60
N ASP A 71 -2.05 -3.47 -20.93
CA ASP A 71 -0.98 -4.21 -21.61
C ASP A 71 0.39 -3.66 -21.22
N THR A 72 0.54 -2.34 -21.28
CA THR A 72 1.76 -1.65 -20.83
C THR A 72 2.04 -1.95 -19.36
N LEU A 73 1.04 -1.82 -18.48
CA LEU A 73 1.20 -2.05 -17.04
C LEU A 73 1.52 -3.51 -16.71
N SER A 74 0.92 -4.48 -17.45
CA SER A 74 1.27 -5.88 -17.26
C SER A 74 2.69 -6.20 -17.76
N SER A 75 3.12 -5.62 -18.88
CA SER A 75 4.48 -5.77 -19.38
C SER A 75 5.52 -5.22 -18.41
N MET A 76 5.26 -4.05 -17.79
CA MET A 76 6.12 -3.48 -16.74
C MET A 76 6.25 -4.40 -15.52
N SER A 77 5.22 -5.18 -15.22
CA SER A 77 5.22 -6.13 -14.11
C SER A 77 5.92 -7.46 -14.44
N GLY A 78 6.24 -7.73 -15.70
CA GLY A 78 6.73 -9.04 -16.14
C GLY A 78 5.71 -10.17 -16.03
N LEU A 79 4.44 -9.88 -15.77
CA LEU A 79 3.38 -10.87 -15.64
C LEU A 79 2.48 -10.89 -16.88
N SER A 80 1.86 -12.05 -17.14
CA SER A 80 0.78 -12.11 -18.13
C SER A 80 -0.39 -11.22 -17.67
N LYS A 81 -1.16 -10.66 -18.61
CA LYS A 81 -2.32 -9.80 -18.34
C LYS A 81 -3.29 -10.39 -17.32
N PHE A 82 -3.56 -11.70 -17.43
CA PHE A 82 -4.48 -12.39 -16.52
C PHE A 82 -3.90 -12.47 -15.10
N HIS A 83 -2.62 -12.83 -14.98
CA HIS A 83 -1.94 -12.93 -13.69
C HIS A 83 -1.80 -11.54 -13.05
N PHE A 84 -1.39 -10.53 -13.81
CA PHE A 84 -1.30 -9.16 -13.38
C PHE A 84 -2.64 -8.64 -12.79
N ARG A 85 -3.75 -8.80 -13.52
CA ARG A 85 -5.08 -8.38 -13.05
C ARG A 85 -5.46 -9.05 -11.72
N ARG A 86 -5.17 -10.34 -11.57
CA ARG A 86 -5.42 -11.09 -10.34
C ARG A 86 -4.59 -10.59 -9.18
N VAL A 87 -3.27 -10.44 -9.38
CA VAL A 87 -2.34 -9.94 -8.36
C VAL A 87 -2.69 -8.51 -7.96
N PHE A 88 -2.95 -7.64 -8.94
CA PHE A 88 -3.36 -6.26 -8.69
C PHE A 88 -4.64 -6.19 -7.85
N ARG A 89 -5.68 -6.92 -8.24
CA ARG A 89 -6.94 -6.96 -7.48
C ARG A 89 -6.77 -7.52 -6.07
N THR A 90 -5.91 -8.51 -5.89
CA THR A 90 -5.60 -9.06 -4.56
C THR A 90 -4.91 -8.02 -3.68
N ALA A 91 -3.99 -7.23 -4.26
CA ALA A 91 -3.23 -6.22 -3.52
C ALA A 91 -4.04 -4.95 -3.22
N THR A 92 -4.90 -4.49 -4.16
CA THR A 92 -5.62 -3.21 -4.05
C THR A 92 -7.09 -3.34 -3.66
N GLY A 93 -7.67 -4.55 -3.76
CA GLY A 93 -9.10 -4.81 -3.53
C GLY A 93 -10.00 -4.49 -4.73
N GLU A 94 -9.49 -3.85 -5.78
CA GLU A 94 -10.27 -3.44 -6.96
C GLU A 94 -9.56 -3.79 -8.27
N ASN A 95 -10.31 -3.82 -9.38
CA ASN A 95 -9.70 -4.04 -10.68
C ASN A 95 -8.96 -2.77 -11.16
N ILE A 96 -7.94 -2.95 -12.01
CA ILE A 96 -7.05 -1.88 -12.44
C ILE A 96 -7.78 -0.73 -13.16
N GLY A 97 -8.82 -1.04 -13.94
CA GLY A 97 -9.60 -0.01 -14.64
C GLY A 97 -10.39 0.86 -13.67
N SER A 98 -11.03 0.26 -12.66
CA SER A 98 -11.73 0.98 -11.59
C SER A 98 -10.77 1.81 -10.75
N TYR A 99 -9.60 1.26 -10.43
CA TYR A 99 -8.54 1.94 -9.70
C TYR A 99 -8.10 3.24 -10.40
N ILE A 100 -7.72 3.14 -11.67
CA ILE A 100 -7.31 4.30 -12.48
C ILE A 100 -8.45 5.31 -12.61
N GLN A 101 -9.68 4.85 -12.84
CA GLN A 101 -10.83 5.75 -12.97
C GLN A 101 -11.12 6.48 -11.67
N ARG A 102 -11.03 5.82 -10.53
CA ARG A 102 -11.19 6.45 -9.21
C ARG A 102 -10.15 7.55 -9.00
N LEU A 103 -8.87 7.25 -9.20
CA LEU A 103 -7.80 8.24 -9.06
C LEU A 103 -7.98 9.44 -9.99
N ARG A 104 -8.43 9.24 -11.23
CA ARG A 104 -8.74 10.32 -12.15
C ARG A 104 -9.89 11.20 -11.64
N MET A 105 -10.91 10.60 -11.06
CA MET A 105 -12.03 11.37 -10.50
C MET A 105 -11.62 12.12 -9.23
N GLU A 106 -10.80 11.55 -8.39
CA GLU A 106 -10.20 12.20 -7.22
C GLU A 106 -9.32 13.39 -7.65
N HIS A 107 -8.52 13.23 -8.71
CA HIS A 107 -7.73 14.31 -9.29
C HIS A 107 -8.62 15.45 -9.85
N VAL A 108 -9.69 15.13 -10.57
CA VAL A 108 -10.67 16.12 -11.02
C VAL A 108 -11.31 16.85 -9.83
N ALA A 109 -11.70 16.12 -8.80
CA ALA A 109 -12.27 16.70 -7.59
C ALA A 109 -11.28 17.67 -6.91
N HIS A 110 -10.01 17.29 -6.83
CA HIS A 110 -8.96 18.15 -6.32
C HIS A 110 -8.84 19.45 -7.15
N LEU A 111 -8.76 19.37 -8.48
CA LEU A 111 -8.68 20.54 -9.34
C LEU A 111 -9.92 21.45 -9.23
N LEU A 112 -11.12 20.88 -9.05
CA LEU A 112 -12.33 21.63 -8.82
C LEU A 112 -12.31 22.47 -7.54
N ILE A 113 -11.65 22.00 -6.51
CA ILE A 113 -11.58 22.67 -5.20
C ILE A 113 -10.37 23.63 -5.14
N SER A 114 -9.21 23.17 -5.61
CA SER A 114 -7.94 23.88 -5.43
C SER A 114 -7.64 24.92 -6.50
N THR A 115 -8.41 24.98 -7.59
CA THR A 115 -8.17 25.90 -8.69
C THR A 115 -9.45 26.59 -9.15
N ASP A 116 -9.29 27.71 -9.86
CA ASP A 116 -10.41 28.39 -10.53
C ASP A 116 -10.63 27.90 -11.98
N TYR A 117 -10.03 26.78 -12.33
CA TYR A 117 -10.14 26.21 -13.66
C TYR A 117 -11.59 25.94 -14.04
N THR A 118 -11.94 26.35 -15.25
CA THR A 118 -13.18 25.91 -15.89
C THR A 118 -13.10 24.41 -16.18
N LEU A 119 -14.25 23.78 -16.39
CA LEU A 119 -14.28 22.36 -16.75
C LEU A 119 -13.50 22.07 -18.05
N LYS A 120 -13.39 23.06 -18.97
CA LYS A 120 -12.57 22.93 -20.18
C LYS A 120 -11.08 22.82 -19.82
N GLN A 121 -10.58 23.69 -18.97
CA GLN A 121 -9.19 23.67 -18.52
C GLN A 121 -8.87 22.40 -17.71
N ILE A 122 -9.83 21.90 -16.91
CA ILE A 122 -9.67 20.62 -16.19
C ILE A 122 -9.55 19.46 -17.17
N ILE A 123 -10.29 19.45 -18.27
CA ILE A 123 -10.18 18.43 -19.32
C ILE A 123 -8.76 18.41 -19.91
N GLU A 124 -8.16 19.56 -20.16
CA GLU A 124 -6.80 19.69 -20.66
C GLU A 124 -5.73 19.12 -19.70
N GLN A 125 -6.06 19.06 -18.40
CA GLN A 125 -5.23 18.46 -17.35
C GLN A 125 -5.58 16.99 -17.06
N THR A 126 -6.40 16.36 -17.88
CA THR A 126 -6.86 14.98 -17.68
C THR A 126 -6.83 14.20 -18.99
N SER A 127 -7.04 12.89 -18.94
CA SER A 127 -7.17 12.05 -20.13
C SER A 127 -8.57 12.07 -20.79
N TYR A 128 -9.47 12.92 -20.30
CA TYR A 128 -10.82 13.04 -20.88
C TYR A 128 -10.83 13.97 -22.09
N GLN A 129 -11.57 13.58 -23.12
CA GLN A 129 -11.64 14.36 -24.38
C GLN A 129 -12.81 15.34 -24.42
N THR A 130 -13.87 15.08 -23.63
CA THR A 130 -15.08 15.91 -23.70
C THR A 130 -15.63 16.26 -22.31
N LYS A 131 -16.31 17.44 -22.25
CA LYS A 131 -17.03 17.85 -21.04
C LYS A 131 -18.11 16.85 -20.62
N TYR A 132 -18.74 16.21 -21.61
CA TYR A 132 -19.77 15.20 -21.31
C TYR A 132 -19.21 13.96 -20.67
N SER A 133 -18.10 13.43 -21.18
CA SER A 133 -17.48 12.21 -20.65
C SER A 133 -16.99 12.40 -19.22
N ILE A 134 -16.32 13.53 -18.92
CA ILE A 134 -15.84 13.82 -17.56
C ILE A 134 -17.01 14.07 -16.60
N ALA A 135 -18.04 14.85 -17.00
CA ALA A 135 -19.20 15.14 -16.17
C ALA A 135 -19.99 13.87 -15.83
N LYS A 136 -20.18 12.97 -16.83
CA LYS A 136 -20.84 11.68 -16.62
C LYS A 136 -20.06 10.78 -15.67
N ALA A 137 -18.73 10.67 -15.84
CA ALA A 137 -17.86 9.88 -14.98
C ALA A 137 -17.84 10.44 -13.56
N PHE A 138 -17.76 11.76 -13.41
CA PHE A 138 -17.74 12.45 -12.13
C PHE A 138 -19.06 12.24 -11.36
N LYS A 139 -20.20 12.47 -12.02
CA LYS A 139 -21.52 12.23 -11.43
C LYS A 139 -21.72 10.77 -11.02
N LYS A 140 -21.23 9.83 -11.85
CA LYS A 140 -21.26 8.39 -11.50
C LYS A 140 -20.43 8.08 -10.25
N HIS A 141 -19.31 8.77 -10.05
CA HIS A 141 -18.37 8.49 -8.94
C HIS A 141 -18.79 9.18 -7.64
N PHE A 142 -19.14 10.48 -7.71
CA PHE A 142 -19.47 11.28 -6.52
C PHE A 142 -20.98 11.47 -6.28
N GLY A 143 -21.84 11.01 -7.16
CA GLY A 143 -23.31 11.14 -7.05
C GLY A 143 -23.84 12.54 -7.40
N ILE A 144 -22.99 13.57 -7.50
CA ILE A 144 -23.36 14.96 -7.78
C ILE A 144 -22.58 15.52 -8.97
N SER A 145 -23.06 16.63 -9.55
CA SER A 145 -22.39 17.28 -10.66
C SER A 145 -21.09 17.99 -10.24
N THR A 146 -20.20 18.26 -11.19
CA THR A 146 -18.97 19.02 -10.95
C THR A 146 -19.23 20.42 -10.38
N SER A 147 -20.31 21.09 -10.82
CA SER A 147 -20.71 22.42 -10.32
C SER A 147 -21.20 22.34 -8.88
N GLN A 148 -22.08 21.38 -8.58
CA GLN A 148 -22.57 21.15 -7.21
C GLN A 148 -21.43 20.74 -6.27
N TYR A 149 -20.46 19.96 -6.77
CA TYR A 149 -19.30 19.56 -5.97
C TYR A 149 -18.44 20.79 -5.62
N ARG A 150 -18.16 21.67 -6.58
CA ARG A 150 -17.41 22.91 -6.36
C ARG A 150 -18.15 23.83 -5.37
N GLU A 151 -19.43 24.06 -5.57
CA GLU A 151 -20.24 24.87 -4.68
C GLU A 151 -20.26 24.35 -3.24
N LYS A 152 -20.41 23.05 -3.08
CA LYS A 152 -20.43 22.41 -1.75
C LYS A 152 -19.10 22.52 -1.01
N HIS A 153 -17.97 22.42 -1.72
CA HIS A 153 -16.64 22.36 -1.12
C HIS A 153 -15.86 23.70 -1.19
N ARG A 154 -16.38 24.69 -1.95
CA ARG A 154 -15.90 26.06 -2.02
C ARG A 154 -17.09 27.04 -1.99
N PRO A 155 -17.86 27.08 -0.90
CA PRO A 155 -19.11 27.84 -0.86
C PRO A 155 -18.91 29.35 -1.07
N ASN A 156 -17.76 29.91 -0.71
CA ASN A 156 -17.45 31.34 -0.84
C ASN A 156 -16.68 31.68 -2.14
N GLY A 157 -16.46 30.70 -3.05
CA GLY A 157 -15.64 30.91 -4.21
C GLY A 157 -14.14 31.11 -3.96
N GLU A 158 -13.75 31.14 -2.68
CA GLU A 158 -12.34 31.29 -2.29
C GLU A 158 -11.56 30.02 -2.56
N ASN A 159 -10.40 30.16 -3.16
CA ASN A 159 -9.47 29.05 -3.30
C ASN A 159 -8.75 28.84 -1.96
N PRO A 160 -8.96 27.71 -1.24
CA PRO A 160 -8.29 27.47 0.04
C PRO A 160 -6.77 27.46 -0.09
N ALA A 161 -6.23 27.20 -1.29
CA ALA A 161 -4.78 27.23 -1.54
C ALA A 161 -4.21 28.67 -1.62
N THR A 162 -5.04 29.71 -1.90
CA THR A 162 -4.53 31.08 -2.02
C THR A 162 -4.22 31.73 -0.67
N ASN A 163 -4.81 31.25 0.41
CA ASN A 163 -4.58 31.78 1.77
C ASN A 163 -3.48 31.04 2.54
N ILE A 164 -2.92 29.98 1.97
CA ILE A 164 -1.81 29.25 2.59
C ILE A 164 -0.52 29.90 2.15
N LYS A 165 0.24 30.51 3.09
CA LYS A 165 1.62 30.91 2.88
C LYS A 165 2.49 29.71 3.28
N PRO A 166 2.94 28.88 2.34
CA PRO A 166 3.78 27.74 2.68
C PRO A 166 5.14 28.24 3.19
N GLU A 167 5.55 27.79 4.35
CA GLU A 167 6.89 28.00 4.88
C GLU A 167 7.68 26.71 4.68
N ILE A 168 8.75 26.78 3.89
CA ILE A 168 9.66 25.66 3.71
C ILE A 168 10.69 25.68 4.84
N LYS A 169 10.62 24.70 5.72
CA LYS A 169 11.62 24.51 6.78
C LYS A 169 12.51 23.31 6.46
N VAL A 170 13.79 23.51 6.49
CA VAL A 170 14.74 22.40 6.51
C VAL A 170 14.77 21.86 7.92
N ILE A 171 14.34 20.60 8.09
CA ILE A 171 14.41 19.90 9.36
C ILE A 171 15.60 18.94 9.36
N SER A 172 16.19 18.72 10.52
CA SER A 172 17.24 17.70 10.68
C SER A 172 16.72 16.33 10.29
N PRO A 173 17.57 15.42 9.78
CA PRO A 173 17.17 14.07 9.45
C PRO A 173 16.44 13.40 10.63
N ILE A 174 15.25 12.87 10.37
CA ILE A 174 14.43 12.21 11.38
C ILE A 174 14.64 10.70 11.22
N LYS A 175 14.94 10.00 12.32
CA LYS A 175 14.89 8.53 12.34
C LYS A 175 13.42 8.11 12.45
N ILE A 176 12.95 7.27 11.53
CA ILE A 176 11.57 6.80 11.51
C ILE A 176 11.57 5.31 11.80
N PHE A 177 10.83 4.90 12.83
CA PHE A 177 10.46 3.51 13.04
C PHE A 177 9.14 3.25 12.32
N CYS A 178 9.14 2.30 11.40
CA CYS A 178 7.93 1.91 10.68
C CYS A 178 7.73 0.41 10.75
N ILE A 179 6.45 0.00 10.77
CA ILE A 179 6.03 -1.38 10.63
C ILE A 179 4.97 -1.46 9.54
N GLU A 180 5.14 -2.41 8.64
CA GLU A 180 4.14 -2.65 7.59
C GLU A 180 2.91 -3.32 8.19
N VAL A 181 1.77 -2.65 8.11
CA VAL A 181 0.52 -3.10 8.74
C VAL A 181 -0.27 -4.03 7.82
N GLY A 182 -0.19 -3.86 6.49
CA GLY A 182 -0.91 -4.65 5.50
C GLY A 182 -2.42 -4.72 5.81
N GLU A 183 -3.01 -5.91 5.65
CA GLU A 183 -4.43 -6.13 5.96
C GLU A 183 -4.77 -6.10 7.45
N ALA A 184 -3.78 -6.04 8.33
CA ALA A 184 -4.01 -5.95 9.78
C ALA A 184 -4.75 -4.66 10.17
N TYR A 185 -4.73 -3.63 9.32
CA TYR A 185 -5.48 -2.38 9.52
C TYR A 185 -6.98 -2.61 9.65
N LYS A 186 -7.52 -3.63 8.97
CA LYS A 186 -8.94 -4.01 9.03
C LYS A 186 -9.32 -4.78 10.32
N ASN A 187 -8.34 -5.23 11.09
CA ASN A 187 -8.54 -6.03 12.29
C ASN A 187 -7.93 -5.36 13.51
N LYS A 188 -8.77 -4.80 14.38
CA LYS A 188 -8.34 -4.06 15.59
C LYS A 188 -7.37 -4.84 16.49
N LEU A 189 -7.53 -6.16 16.61
CA LEU A 189 -6.65 -7.00 17.44
C LEU A 189 -5.27 -7.13 16.82
N LYS A 190 -5.19 -7.42 15.51
CA LYS A 190 -3.91 -7.51 14.78
C LYS A 190 -3.20 -6.16 14.74
N TYR A 191 -3.94 -5.07 14.52
CA TYR A 191 -3.40 -3.72 14.57
C TYR A 191 -2.78 -3.41 15.93
N ARG A 192 -3.47 -3.72 17.03
CA ARG A 192 -2.97 -3.49 18.39
C ARG A 192 -1.72 -4.31 18.70
N LEU A 193 -1.65 -5.56 18.22
CA LEU A 193 -0.45 -6.40 18.39
C LEU A 193 0.76 -5.83 17.63
N LEU A 194 0.56 -5.34 16.41
CA LEU A 194 1.61 -4.69 15.64
C LEU A 194 2.07 -3.39 16.28
N TRP A 195 1.12 -2.60 16.80
CA TRP A 195 1.43 -1.37 17.54
C TRP A 195 2.26 -1.64 18.80
N ASN A 196 1.88 -2.63 19.59
CA ASN A 196 2.66 -3.03 20.76
C ASN A 196 4.06 -3.50 20.38
N LYS A 197 4.20 -4.22 19.26
CA LYS A 197 5.50 -4.65 18.73
C LYS A 197 6.36 -3.44 18.31
N LEU A 198 5.77 -2.46 17.65
CA LEU A 198 6.46 -1.21 17.29
C LEU A 198 6.95 -0.46 18.52
N LEU A 199 6.10 -0.29 19.54
CA LEU A 199 6.45 0.37 20.80
C LEU A 199 7.59 -0.36 21.53
N HIS A 200 7.51 -1.69 21.63
CA HIS A 200 8.58 -2.48 22.25
C HIS A 200 9.92 -2.32 21.53
N HIS A 201 9.94 -2.28 20.19
CA HIS A 201 11.15 -1.98 19.45
C HIS A 201 11.62 -0.54 19.65
N ALA A 202 10.71 0.44 19.70
CA ALA A 202 11.06 1.82 19.96
C ALA A 202 11.74 2.01 21.33
N GLU A 203 11.27 1.33 22.36
CA GLU A 203 11.87 1.31 23.70
C GLU A 203 13.32 0.79 23.69
N GLN A 204 13.62 -0.21 22.86
CA GLN A 204 14.98 -0.76 22.72
C GLN A 204 15.98 0.24 22.13
N TYR A 205 15.50 1.27 21.43
CA TYR A 205 16.31 2.32 20.82
C TYR A 205 16.21 3.67 21.57
N GLU A 206 15.77 3.62 22.84
CA GLU A 206 15.60 4.82 23.70
C GLU A 206 14.64 5.88 23.13
N ALA A 207 13.77 5.47 22.21
CA ALA A 207 12.71 6.34 21.69
C ALA A 207 11.62 6.50 22.77
N ASP A 208 11.39 7.72 23.24
CA ASP A 208 10.33 7.98 24.22
C ASP A 208 9.01 8.32 23.50
N PRO A 209 7.99 7.45 23.57
CA PRO A 209 6.72 7.67 22.89
C PRO A 209 5.97 8.91 23.38
N ARG A 210 6.35 9.52 24.49
CA ARG A 210 5.73 10.77 24.99
C ARG A 210 6.26 12.02 24.29
N TYR A 211 7.47 11.96 23.74
CA TYR A 211 8.14 13.07 23.08
C TYR A 211 8.28 12.86 21.58
N ASP A 212 8.23 11.61 21.11
CA ASP A 212 8.35 11.29 19.70
C ASP A 212 6.96 11.39 19.01
N LYS A 213 6.93 12.04 17.85
CA LYS A 213 5.69 12.19 17.10
C LYS A 213 5.39 10.91 16.34
N PHE A 214 4.30 10.22 16.68
CA PHE A 214 3.77 9.11 15.91
C PHE A 214 2.92 9.64 14.75
N ILE A 215 3.30 9.31 13.55
CA ILE A 215 2.58 9.69 12.32
C ILE A 215 2.00 8.42 11.71
N SER A 216 0.68 8.33 11.60
CA SER A 216 0.02 7.34 10.75
C SER A 216 -0.07 7.89 9.33
N LEU A 217 0.57 7.22 8.39
CA LEU A 217 0.51 7.49 6.96
C LEU A 217 -0.63 6.71 6.32
#